data_d5ad6ebe170b6effabef7bbac3cf467f
#
_entry.id   d5ad6ebe170b6effabef7bbac3cf467f
#
_cell.length_a   1.000
_cell.length_b   1.000
_cell.length_c   1.000
_cell.angle_alpha   90.00
_cell.angle_beta   90.00
_cell.angle_gamma   90.00
#
_symmetry.space_group_name_H-M   'P 1'
#
loop_
_entity.id
_entity.type
_entity.pdbx_description
1 polymer ?
#
loop_
_entity_poly.entity_id
_entity_poly.type
_entity_poly.pdbx_seq_one_letter_code
_entity_poly.pdbx_strand_id
1 'polypeptide(L)'
;MKYKRILLKLSGEALMGQKQFGIDNDRLKQYAEEIKSVVDAGLEVAIVIGGGNIFRGVQAEEGGMERTQGDYMGMLATVINSMALQSALESXGVDTRLQSAIELKQIAEPFIRRRAVRHLEKGRVVIFGGGTGNPFFTTDSAASLRAIEIDADVILKGTRVDGXYTADPEKDPNAKRFETITFDEVYEKGLKVMDMTAITLCNENKLPIVVFDMNKKANLYRLISGEDVGTLVNA
;
A
#
# COMPACT_ATOMS: atom_id res chain seq x y z
N MET A 1 -12.00 12.67 12.64
CA MET A 1 -11.02 12.11 11.69
C MET A 1 -11.41 12.47 10.27
N LYS A 2 -10.42 12.64 9.40
CA LYS A 2 -10.64 13.07 8.01
C LYS A 2 -11.27 11.98 7.15
N TYR A 3 -10.99 10.73 7.44
CA TYR A 3 -11.44 9.58 6.67
C TYR A 3 -12.11 8.55 7.57
N LYS A 4 -13.01 7.74 6.99
CA LYS A 4 -13.63 6.62 7.70
C LYS A 4 -12.98 5.29 7.31
N ARG A 5 -12.71 5.11 6.03
CA ARG A 5 -12.15 3.85 5.49
C ARG A 5 -10.99 4.18 4.57
N ILE A 6 -9.83 3.60 4.86
CA ILE A 6 -8.63 3.84 4.05
C ILE A 6 -8.11 2.53 3.48
N LEU A 7 -7.40 2.63 2.35
CA LEU A 7 -6.51 1.56 1.91
C LEU A 7 -5.09 2.07 2.03
N LEU A 8 -4.29 1.39 2.86
CA LEU A 8 -2.88 1.72 3.07
C LEU A 8 -2.05 0.84 2.15
N LYS A 9 -1.28 1.47 1.27
CA LYS A 9 -0.40 0.75 0.33
C LYS A 9 1.04 0.91 0.78
N LEU A 10 1.71 -0.22 0.96
CA LEU A 10 3.10 -0.25 1.42
C LEU A 10 3.95 -1.04 0.41
N SER A 11 5.20 -0.64 0.22
CA SER A 11 6.11 -1.41 -0.63
C SER A 11 6.71 -2.57 0.18
N GLY A 12 7.03 -3.65 -0.52
CA GLY A 12 7.73 -4.75 0.14
C GLY A 12 9.11 -4.34 0.64
N GLU A 13 9.79 -3.50 -0.14
CA GLU A 13 11.12 -3.00 0.25
C GLU A 13 11.09 -2.28 1.59
N ALA A 14 9.96 -1.68 1.95
CA ALA A 14 9.84 -1.02 3.25
C ALA A 14 10.05 -1.98 4.41
N LEU A 15 9.72 -3.27 4.22
CA LEU A 15 9.89 -4.25 5.30
C LEU A 15 11.34 -4.70 5.50
N MET A 16 12.25 -4.35 4.59
CA MET A 16 13.66 -4.72 4.73
C MET A 16 14.36 -3.97 5.86
N GLY A 17 13.87 -2.81 6.24
CA GLY A 17 14.60 -1.95 7.16
C GLY A 17 15.97 -1.63 6.60
N GLN A 18 17.02 -1.94 7.34
CA GLN A 18 18.40 -1.75 6.91
C GLN A 18 18.95 -2.93 6.12
N LYS A 19 18.21 -4.01 6.03
CA LYS A 19 18.63 -5.20 5.28
C LYS A 19 18.43 -4.99 3.79
N GLN A 20 19.02 -5.86 2.98
CA GLN A 20 18.86 -5.80 1.53
C GLN A 20 17.92 -6.87 0.98
N PHE A 21 17.33 -7.68 1.86
CA PHE A 21 16.43 -8.77 1.48
C PHE A 21 15.61 -9.16 2.71
N GLY A 22 14.38 -9.59 2.45
CA GLY A 22 13.56 -10.21 3.48
C GLY A 22 12.85 -9.20 4.37
N ILE A 23 12.59 -9.62 5.58
CA ILE A 23 11.77 -8.88 6.52
C ILE A 23 12.58 -8.55 7.77
N ASP A 24 12.62 -7.26 8.11
CA ASP A 24 13.23 -6.79 9.34
C ASP A 24 12.16 -6.76 10.43
N ASN A 25 12.37 -7.51 11.50
CA ASN A 25 11.35 -7.65 12.53
C ASN A 25 11.06 -6.34 13.25
N ASP A 26 12.06 -5.49 13.44
CA ASP A 26 11.85 -4.18 14.09
C ASP A 26 11.00 -3.28 13.22
N ARG A 27 11.24 -3.27 11.92
CA ARG A 27 10.44 -2.47 10.98
C ARG A 27 9.00 -2.99 10.92
N LEU A 28 8.84 -4.31 10.91
CA LEU A 28 7.51 -4.93 10.90
C LEU A 28 6.72 -4.52 12.15
N LYS A 29 7.37 -4.57 13.30
CA LYS A 29 6.75 -4.17 14.58
C LYS A 29 6.38 -2.69 14.55
N GLN A 30 7.28 -1.84 14.05
CA GLN A 30 7.03 -0.41 13.92
C GLN A 30 5.78 -0.14 13.09
N TYR A 31 5.67 -0.81 11.93
CA TYR A 31 4.52 -0.64 11.06
C TYR A 31 3.23 -1.14 11.71
N ALA A 32 3.29 -2.27 12.41
CA ALA A 32 2.12 -2.80 13.11
C ALA A 32 1.63 -1.81 14.17
N GLU A 33 2.55 -1.18 14.90
CA GLU A 33 2.20 -0.19 15.92
C GLU A 33 1.54 1.04 15.30
N GLU A 34 2.07 1.52 14.17
CA GLU A 34 1.48 2.66 13.46
C GLU A 34 0.06 2.35 13.00
N ILE A 35 -0.14 1.16 12.44
CA ILE A 35 -1.46 0.74 11.96
C ILE A 35 -2.42 0.59 13.14
N LYS A 36 -1.97 -0.02 14.24
CA LYS A 36 -2.80 -0.17 15.43
C LYS A 36 -3.28 1.19 15.94
N SER A 37 -2.43 2.21 15.91
CA SER A 37 -2.80 3.53 16.43
C SER A 37 -4.03 4.08 15.72
N VAL A 38 -4.16 3.86 14.41
CA VAL A 38 -5.31 4.39 13.66
C VAL A 38 -6.52 3.46 13.75
N VAL A 39 -6.30 2.16 13.87
CA VAL A 39 -7.40 1.20 14.13
C VAL A 39 -8.03 1.52 15.49
N ASP A 40 -7.22 1.75 16.50
CA ASP A 40 -7.72 2.09 17.85
C ASP A 40 -8.49 3.41 17.84
N ALA A 41 -8.16 4.30 16.91
CA ALA A 41 -8.89 5.57 16.75
C ALA A 41 -10.23 5.40 16.02
N GLY A 42 -10.55 4.17 15.59
CA GLY A 42 -11.84 3.88 14.95
C GLY A 42 -11.83 3.85 13.44
N LEU A 43 -10.67 3.97 12.82
CA LEU A 43 -10.56 3.94 11.36
C LEU A 43 -10.70 2.51 10.81
N GLU A 44 -11.39 2.35 9.70
CA GLU A 44 -11.42 1.08 8.98
C GLU A 44 -10.21 1.02 8.05
N VAL A 45 -9.41 -0.03 8.17
CA VAL A 45 -8.11 -0.11 7.49
C VAL A 45 -8.02 -1.38 6.64
N ALA A 46 -7.80 -1.18 5.34
CA ALA A 46 -7.40 -2.25 4.42
C ALA A 46 -5.95 -1.98 4.01
N ILE A 47 -5.21 -3.04 3.71
CA ILE A 47 -3.78 -2.94 3.41
C ILE A 47 -3.45 -3.75 2.16
N VAL A 48 -2.63 -3.17 1.28
CA VAL A 48 -1.97 -3.89 0.18
C VAL A 48 -0.48 -3.66 0.37
N ILE A 49 0.30 -4.74 0.38
CA ILE A 49 1.75 -4.65 0.54
C ILE A 49 2.43 -5.38 -0.62
N GLY A 50 3.47 -4.76 -1.17
CA GLY A 50 4.22 -5.35 -2.27
C GLY A 50 5.16 -6.45 -1.83
N GLY A 51 5.90 -7.03 -2.78
CA GLY A 51 6.76 -8.18 -2.54
C GLY A 51 8.22 -8.00 -2.92
N GLY A 52 8.66 -6.79 -3.24
CA GLY A 52 9.98 -6.55 -3.80
C GLY A 52 11.16 -6.84 -2.87
N ASN A 53 10.91 -7.00 -1.58
CA ASN A 53 11.95 -7.42 -0.63
C ASN A 53 12.25 -8.92 -0.71
N ILE A 54 11.37 -9.69 -1.34
CA ILE A 54 11.50 -11.14 -1.42
C ILE A 54 11.82 -11.56 -2.87
N PHE A 55 11.14 -10.95 -3.84
CA PHE A 55 11.29 -11.31 -5.24
C PHE A 55 11.13 -10.07 -6.11
N ARG A 56 12.08 -9.85 -7.04
CA ARG A 56 12.05 -8.72 -7.97
C ARG A 56 11.93 -9.23 -9.39
N GLY A 57 10.76 -9.01 -10.01
CA GLY A 57 10.44 -9.51 -11.33
C GLY A 57 11.37 -9.02 -12.43
N VAL A 58 11.79 -7.74 -12.36
CA VAL A 58 12.68 -7.15 -13.36
C VAL A 58 14.00 -7.93 -13.42
N GLN A 59 14.60 -8.19 -12.25
CA GLN A 59 15.85 -8.94 -12.18
C GLN A 59 15.66 -10.38 -12.71
N ALA A 60 14.50 -10.97 -12.45
CA ALA A 60 14.19 -12.31 -12.92
C ALA A 60 14.08 -12.34 -14.44
N GLU A 61 13.43 -11.36 -15.04
CA GLU A 61 13.31 -11.24 -16.50
C GLU A 61 14.70 -11.08 -17.15
N GLU A 62 15.55 -10.25 -16.56
CA GLU A 62 16.92 -10.09 -17.05
C GLU A 62 17.68 -11.41 -17.02
N GLY A 63 17.36 -12.28 -16.07
CA GLY A 63 17.93 -13.63 -15.97
C GLY A 63 17.25 -14.66 -16.86
N GLY A 64 16.27 -14.25 -17.69
CA GLY A 64 15.61 -15.14 -18.63
C GLY A 64 14.32 -15.76 -18.15
N MET A 65 13.81 -15.37 -16.99
CA MET A 65 12.53 -15.90 -16.49
C MET A 65 11.37 -15.29 -17.26
N GLU A 66 10.38 -16.12 -17.60
CA GLU A 66 9.17 -15.64 -18.26
C GLU A 66 8.40 -14.69 -17.35
N ARG A 67 7.90 -13.60 -17.92
CA ARG A 67 7.18 -12.55 -17.17
C ARG A 67 6.03 -13.12 -16.35
N THR A 68 5.21 -13.99 -16.96
CA THR A 68 4.05 -14.57 -16.28
C THR A 68 4.46 -15.35 -15.04
N GLN A 69 5.51 -16.18 -15.17
CA GLN A 69 6.04 -16.94 -14.04
C GLN A 69 6.52 -16.00 -12.93
N GLY A 70 7.28 -14.98 -13.30
CA GLY A 70 7.79 -14.01 -12.35
C GLY A 70 6.66 -13.25 -11.63
N ASP A 71 5.61 -12.91 -12.36
CA ASP A 71 4.48 -12.20 -11.77
C ASP A 71 3.75 -13.08 -10.73
N TYR A 72 3.59 -14.37 -10.99
CA TYR A 72 3.01 -15.26 -9.98
C TYR A 72 3.92 -15.39 -8.76
N MET A 73 5.24 -15.45 -8.97
CA MET A 73 6.17 -15.48 -7.84
C MET A 73 6.06 -14.19 -7.01
N GLY A 74 5.90 -13.05 -7.69
CA GLY A 74 5.68 -11.78 -7.00
C GLY A 74 4.38 -11.78 -6.19
N MET A 75 3.32 -12.37 -6.73
CA MET A 75 2.06 -12.49 -6.00
C MET A 75 2.28 -13.29 -4.70
N LEU A 76 3.00 -14.42 -4.79
CA LEU A 76 3.30 -15.23 -3.61
C LEU A 76 4.16 -14.46 -2.61
N ALA A 77 5.09 -13.65 -3.09
CA ALA A 77 5.91 -12.80 -2.22
C ALA A 77 5.04 -11.83 -1.43
N THR A 78 4.01 -11.26 -2.06
CA THR A 78 3.08 -10.36 -1.32
C THR A 78 2.33 -11.13 -0.25
N VAL A 79 2.00 -12.40 -0.49
CA VAL A 79 1.31 -13.22 0.51
C VAL A 79 2.22 -13.46 1.71
N ILE A 80 3.50 -13.73 1.48
CA ILE A 80 4.47 -13.90 2.58
C ILE A 80 4.49 -12.63 3.45
N ASN A 81 4.63 -11.47 2.82
CA ASN A 81 4.65 -10.19 3.55
C ASN A 81 3.33 -9.94 4.28
N SER A 82 2.22 -10.29 3.65
CA SER A 82 0.90 -10.11 4.25
C SER A 82 0.75 -10.97 5.51
N MET A 83 1.24 -12.21 5.46
CA MET A 83 1.20 -13.11 6.62
C MET A 83 2.08 -12.58 7.76
N ALA A 84 3.26 -12.02 7.41
CA ALA A 84 4.13 -11.43 8.42
C ALA A 84 3.45 -10.24 9.10
N LEU A 85 2.84 -9.36 8.31
CA LEU A 85 2.14 -8.20 8.86
C LEU A 85 0.93 -8.63 9.70
N GLN A 86 0.21 -9.64 9.24
CA GLN A 86 -0.91 -10.22 9.98
C GLN A 86 -0.46 -10.69 11.37
N SER A 87 0.63 -11.44 11.42
CA SER A 87 1.17 -11.95 12.67
C SER A 87 1.56 -10.80 13.61
N ALA A 88 2.22 -9.77 13.08
CA ALA A 88 2.64 -8.64 13.88
C ALA A 88 1.44 -7.85 14.43
N LEU A 89 0.41 -7.66 13.62
CA LEU A 89 -0.80 -6.94 14.04
C LEU A 89 -1.54 -7.74 15.13
N GLU A 90 -1.69 -9.05 14.92
CA GLU A 90 -2.39 -9.89 15.90
C GLU A 90 -1.62 -9.95 17.21
N SER A 91 -0.31 -9.88 17.18
CA SER A 91 0.49 -9.73 18.39
C SER A 91 0.19 -8.46 19.16
N UNK A 92 -0.29 -7.45 18.41
CA UNK A 92 -0.61 -6.41 18.84
C UNK A 92 -1.82 -6.32 19.18
N GLY A 93 -2.73 -7.28 19.25
CA GLY A 93 -4.15 -7.37 19.65
C GLY A 93 -5.13 -6.86 18.58
N VAL A 94 -4.67 -6.63 17.36
CA VAL A 94 -5.50 -6.17 16.26
C VAL A 94 -6.06 -7.38 15.51
N ASP A 95 -7.38 -7.48 15.39
CA ASP A 95 -8.01 -8.52 14.59
C ASP A 95 -7.75 -8.28 13.11
N THR A 96 -7.35 -9.32 12.39
CA THR A 96 -7.05 -9.24 10.97
C THR A 96 -7.73 -10.34 10.17
N ARG A 97 -7.89 -10.09 8.88
CA ARG A 97 -8.28 -11.11 7.91
C ARG A 97 -7.43 -10.94 6.66
N LEU A 98 -6.79 -12.02 6.25
CA LEU A 98 -6.01 -12.03 5.00
C LEU A 98 -6.91 -12.58 3.89
N GLN A 99 -7.07 -11.81 2.83
CA GLN A 99 -7.79 -12.27 1.64
C GLN A 99 -6.83 -12.29 0.47
N SER A 100 -6.86 -13.35 -0.32
CA SER A 100 -5.92 -13.52 -1.43
C SER A 100 -6.66 -13.53 -2.76
N ALA A 101 -6.04 -12.88 -3.76
CA ALA A 101 -6.55 -12.88 -5.12
C ALA A 101 -6.30 -14.22 -5.82
N ILE A 102 -5.31 -14.99 -5.35
CA ILE A 102 -5.10 -16.37 -5.82
C ILE A 102 -5.51 -17.31 -4.70
N GLU A 103 -6.06 -18.46 -5.07
CA GLU A 103 -6.66 -19.37 -4.10
C GLU A 103 -5.59 -20.08 -3.27
N LEU A 104 -5.58 -19.81 -1.96
CA LEU A 104 -4.64 -20.35 -0.99
C LEU A 104 -5.41 -20.70 0.29
N LYS A 105 -6.33 -21.65 0.17
CA LYS A 105 -7.35 -21.94 1.19
C LYS A 105 -6.81 -22.20 2.59
N GLN A 106 -5.62 -22.78 2.71
CA GLN A 106 -5.08 -23.12 4.02
C GLN A 106 -4.63 -21.89 4.82
N ILE A 107 -4.37 -20.75 4.14
CA ILE A 107 -3.75 -19.61 4.82
C ILE A 107 -4.51 -18.30 4.64
N ALA A 108 -5.47 -18.23 3.70
CA ALA A 108 -6.17 -16.97 3.39
C ALA A 108 -7.56 -17.24 2.87
N GLU A 109 -8.48 -16.32 3.16
CA GLU A 109 -9.78 -16.33 2.49
C GLU A 109 -9.59 -15.95 1.02
N PRO A 110 -10.40 -16.48 0.10
CA PRO A 110 -10.44 -15.89 -1.23
C PRO A 110 -11.01 -14.47 -1.14
N PHE A 111 -10.55 -13.58 -2.02
CA PHE A 111 -11.11 -12.23 -2.05
C PHE A 111 -12.60 -12.30 -2.42
N ILE A 112 -13.44 -11.79 -1.55
CA ILE A 112 -14.88 -11.61 -1.80
C ILE A 112 -15.23 -10.22 -1.25
N ARG A 113 -15.68 -9.33 -2.13
CA ARG A 113 -15.92 -7.93 -1.78
C ARG A 113 -16.82 -7.79 -0.55
N ARG A 114 -17.96 -8.47 -0.53
CA ARG A 114 -18.90 -8.32 0.58
C ARG A 114 -18.30 -8.77 1.91
N ARG A 115 -17.48 -9.81 1.87
CA ARG A 115 -16.80 -10.31 3.06
C ARG A 115 -15.75 -9.31 3.56
N ALA A 116 -14.98 -8.73 2.63
CA ALA A 116 -13.99 -7.72 2.98
C ALA A 116 -14.66 -6.51 3.64
N VAL A 117 -15.74 -6.02 3.06
CA VAL A 117 -16.49 -4.87 3.61
C VAL A 117 -17.01 -5.21 5.00
N ARG A 118 -17.55 -6.41 5.19
CA ARG A 118 -18.07 -6.80 6.50
C ARG A 118 -16.98 -6.86 7.56
N HIS A 119 -15.78 -7.38 7.19
CA HIS A 119 -14.65 -7.38 8.12
C HIS A 119 -14.30 -5.95 8.54
N LEU A 120 -14.26 -5.02 7.57
CA LEU A 120 -13.94 -3.62 7.86
C LEU A 120 -14.98 -3.00 8.78
N GLU A 121 -16.25 -3.24 8.53
CA GLU A 121 -17.34 -2.74 9.37
C GLU A 121 -17.23 -3.24 10.81
N LYS A 122 -16.68 -4.45 10.99
CA LYS A 122 -16.49 -5.04 12.32
C LYS A 122 -15.16 -4.62 12.96
N GLY A 123 -14.44 -3.70 12.34
CA GLY A 123 -13.19 -3.19 12.91
C GLY A 123 -11.98 -4.09 12.71
N ARG A 124 -12.09 -5.09 11.84
CA ARG A 124 -10.95 -5.95 11.49
C ARG A 124 -10.13 -5.30 10.40
N VAL A 125 -8.81 -5.42 10.50
CA VAL A 125 -7.92 -5.01 9.41
C VAL A 125 -7.98 -6.09 8.32
N VAL A 126 -8.21 -5.70 7.08
CA VAL A 126 -8.18 -6.63 5.95
C VAL A 126 -6.88 -6.43 5.20
N ILE A 127 -6.12 -7.50 5.02
CA ILE A 127 -4.87 -7.46 4.24
C ILE A 127 -5.13 -8.22 2.94
N PHE A 128 -4.92 -7.54 1.82
CA PHE A 128 -5.14 -8.14 0.50
C PHE A 128 -3.81 -8.63 -0.07
N GLY A 129 -3.68 -9.92 -0.26
CA GLY A 129 -2.49 -10.54 -0.84
C GLY A 129 -2.75 -11.05 -2.24
N GLY A 130 -1.67 -11.33 -2.98
CA GLY A 130 -1.77 -11.90 -4.31
C GLY A 130 -2.01 -10.87 -5.42
N GLY A 131 -1.84 -9.59 -5.13
CA GLY A 131 -2.02 -8.55 -6.13
C GLY A 131 -3.43 -8.54 -6.71
N THR A 132 -3.52 -8.42 -8.04
CA THR A 132 -4.81 -8.56 -8.74
C THR A 132 -5.18 -10.02 -8.99
N GLY A 133 -4.25 -10.93 -8.79
CA GLY A 133 -4.42 -12.33 -9.18
C GLY A 133 -4.08 -12.58 -10.63
N ASN A 134 -3.68 -11.56 -11.37
CA ASN A 134 -3.39 -11.64 -12.80
C ASN A 134 -1.99 -11.11 -13.09
N PRO A 135 -1.22 -11.82 -13.95
CA PRO A 135 0.06 -11.26 -14.41
C PRO A 135 -0.13 -9.92 -15.12
N PHE A 136 0.96 -9.18 -15.26
CA PHE A 136 1.04 -7.89 -15.97
C PHE A 136 0.48 -6.70 -15.19
N PHE A 137 0.02 -6.90 -13.97
CA PHE A 137 -0.43 -5.82 -13.10
C PHE A 137 0.49 -5.72 -11.88
N THR A 138 0.72 -4.50 -11.43
CA THR A 138 1.54 -4.24 -10.25
C THR A 138 0.70 -4.23 -8.97
N THR A 139 1.36 -4.14 -7.82
CA THR A 139 0.64 -3.95 -6.55
C THR A 139 0.04 -2.56 -6.45
N ASP A 140 0.55 -1.56 -7.20
CA ASP A 140 -0.12 -0.26 -7.30
C ASP A 140 -1.52 -0.44 -7.92
N SER A 141 -1.61 -1.22 -9.00
CA SER A 141 -2.90 -1.51 -9.64
C SER A 141 -3.81 -2.29 -8.69
N ALA A 142 -3.24 -3.25 -7.96
CA ALA A 142 -4.02 -4.01 -6.97
C ALA A 142 -4.58 -3.07 -5.89
N ALA A 143 -3.76 -2.15 -5.39
CA ALA A 143 -4.21 -1.20 -4.37
C ALA A 143 -5.37 -0.35 -4.89
N SER A 144 -5.24 0.16 -6.11
CA SER A 144 -6.30 0.98 -6.72
C SER A 144 -7.59 0.18 -6.88
N LEU A 145 -7.49 -1.03 -7.41
CA LEU A 145 -8.65 -1.88 -7.65
C LEU A 145 -9.35 -2.22 -6.32
N ARG A 146 -8.60 -2.68 -5.33
CA ARG A 146 -9.19 -3.05 -4.05
C ARG A 146 -9.80 -1.86 -3.34
N ALA A 147 -9.15 -0.70 -3.39
CA ALA A 147 -9.67 0.51 -2.75
C ALA A 147 -11.04 0.89 -3.34
N ILE A 148 -11.16 0.81 -4.66
CA ILE A 148 -12.42 1.11 -5.33
C ILE A 148 -13.48 0.07 -4.96
N GLU A 149 -13.11 -1.21 -4.96
CA GLU A 149 -14.05 -2.28 -4.67
C GLU A 149 -14.64 -2.20 -3.27
N ILE A 150 -13.85 -1.75 -2.28
CA ILE A 150 -14.33 -1.67 -0.89
C ILE A 150 -14.87 -0.28 -0.55
N ASP A 151 -14.96 0.63 -1.51
CA ASP A 151 -15.41 2.01 -1.28
C ASP A 151 -14.53 2.72 -0.26
N ALA A 152 -13.22 2.60 -0.40
CA ALA A 152 -12.29 3.36 0.45
C ALA A 152 -12.38 4.85 0.13
N ASP A 153 -12.18 5.69 1.14
CA ASP A 153 -12.21 7.15 0.97
C ASP A 153 -10.93 7.67 0.31
N VAL A 154 -9.84 6.92 0.45
CA VAL A 154 -8.52 7.39 0.02
C VAL A 154 -7.56 6.20 -0.01
N ILE A 155 -6.54 6.29 -0.89
CA ILE A 155 -5.37 5.42 -0.80
C ILE A 155 -4.29 6.24 -0.08
N LEU A 156 -3.73 5.68 0.99
CA LEU A 156 -2.57 6.26 1.66
C LEU A 156 -1.36 5.47 1.22
N LYS A 157 -0.51 6.08 0.41
CA LYS A 157 0.70 5.42 -0.08
C LYS A 157 1.85 5.74 0.87
N GLY A 158 2.19 4.77 1.72
CA GLY A 158 3.28 4.91 2.67
C GLY A 158 4.61 4.62 1.99
N THR A 159 5.47 5.63 1.98
CA THR A 159 6.79 5.57 1.34
C THR A 159 7.86 6.00 2.33
N ARG A 160 9.09 6.14 1.84
CA ARG A 160 10.20 6.71 2.62
C ARG A 160 10.40 8.20 2.31
N VAL A 161 9.55 8.77 1.46
CA VAL A 161 9.60 10.20 1.13
C VAL A 161 8.29 10.86 1.56
N ASP A 162 8.35 12.16 1.79
CA ASP A 162 7.20 12.86 2.37
C ASP A 162 6.25 13.49 1.34
N GLY A 163 6.42 13.15 0.10
CA GLY A 163 5.50 13.62 -0.94
C GLY A 163 6.16 13.71 -2.33
N UNK A 164 5.59 14.29 -3.31
CA UNK A 164 5.96 14.47 -4.44
C UNK A 164 6.47 15.69 -4.45
N TYR A 165 7.46 16.11 -5.18
CA TYR A 165 8.21 17.37 -5.23
C TYR A 165 8.27 17.89 -6.65
N THR A 166 8.53 19.19 -6.79
CA THR A 166 8.70 19.83 -8.12
C THR A 166 9.91 19.27 -8.86
N ALA A 167 10.89 18.72 -8.11
CA ALA A 167 12.08 18.07 -8.64
C ALA A 167 12.60 17.15 -7.53
N ASP A 168 13.62 16.35 -7.84
CA ASP A 168 14.21 15.48 -6.84
C ASP A 168 14.86 16.32 -5.72
N PRO A 169 14.35 16.27 -4.50
CA PRO A 169 14.87 17.12 -3.42
C PRO A 169 16.31 16.75 -3.02
N GLU A 170 16.76 15.52 -3.34
CA GLU A 170 18.15 15.14 -3.06
C GLU A 170 19.13 15.78 -4.03
N LYS A 171 18.65 16.18 -5.21
CA LYS A 171 19.49 16.75 -6.27
C LYS A 171 19.31 18.25 -6.43
N ASP A 172 18.12 18.76 -6.09
CA ASP A 172 17.78 20.16 -6.29
C ASP A 172 17.34 20.76 -4.96
N PRO A 173 18.18 21.62 -4.35
CA PRO A 173 17.81 22.23 -3.06
C PRO A 173 16.63 23.19 -3.16
N ASN A 174 16.22 23.58 -4.36
CA ASN A 174 15.07 24.47 -4.57
C ASN A 174 13.78 23.69 -4.80
N ALA A 175 13.83 22.35 -4.79
CA ALA A 175 12.63 21.52 -4.96
C ALA A 175 11.65 21.78 -3.81
N LYS A 176 10.38 21.94 -4.16
CA LYS A 176 9.32 22.19 -3.17
C LYS A 176 8.31 21.06 -3.21
N ARG A 177 7.87 20.66 -2.02
CA ARG A 177 6.84 19.62 -1.91
C ARG A 177 5.49 20.21 -2.28
N PHE A 178 4.74 19.46 -3.08
CA PHE A 178 3.34 19.81 -3.34
C PHE A 178 2.49 19.43 -2.12
N GLU A 179 1.66 20.34 -1.67
CA GLU A 179 0.62 19.98 -0.69
C GLU A 179 -0.51 19.24 -1.38
N THR A 180 -0.92 19.74 -2.53
CA THR A 180 -1.98 19.15 -3.36
C THR A 180 -1.57 19.26 -4.81
N ILE A 181 -1.93 18.24 -5.60
CA ILE A 181 -1.67 18.22 -7.04
C ILE A 181 -2.79 17.39 -7.69
N THR A 182 -3.18 17.75 -8.90
CA THR A 182 -4.22 17.00 -9.60
C THR A 182 -3.64 15.81 -10.36
N PHE A 183 -4.49 14.85 -10.71
CA PHE A 183 -4.08 13.73 -11.53
C PHE A 183 -3.56 14.24 -12.89
N ASP A 184 -4.21 15.26 -13.47
CA ASP A 184 -3.76 15.82 -14.73
C ASP A 184 -2.35 16.40 -14.61
N GLU A 185 -2.08 17.14 -13.53
CA GLU A 185 -0.74 17.67 -13.30
C GLU A 185 0.30 16.56 -13.11
N VAL A 186 -0.08 15.44 -12.47
CA VAL A 186 0.81 14.28 -12.33
C VAL A 186 1.19 13.76 -13.71
N TYR A 187 0.21 13.65 -14.63
CA TYR A 187 0.48 13.23 -16.01
C TYR A 187 1.39 14.23 -16.72
N GLU A 188 1.02 15.51 -16.68
CA GLU A 188 1.73 16.56 -17.41
C GLU A 188 3.18 16.71 -16.95
N LYS A 189 3.41 16.57 -15.65
CA LYS A 189 4.75 16.74 -15.07
C LYS A 189 5.54 15.43 -15.05
N GLY A 190 4.92 14.31 -15.46
CA GLY A 190 5.58 13.01 -15.47
C GLY A 190 6.00 12.52 -14.10
N LEU A 191 5.22 12.84 -13.07
CA LEU A 191 5.55 12.45 -11.70
C LEU A 191 5.21 10.98 -11.46
N LYS A 192 6.05 10.31 -10.70
CA LYS A 192 5.89 8.89 -10.42
C LYS A 192 5.25 8.70 -9.05
N VAL A 193 3.95 8.88 -9.00
CA VAL A 193 3.16 8.63 -7.79
C VAL A 193 2.85 7.14 -7.68
N MET A 194 2.25 6.59 -8.73
CA MET A 194 1.95 5.16 -8.89
C MET A 194 2.09 4.86 -10.37
N ASP A 195 2.04 3.60 -10.77
CA ASP A 195 2.10 3.30 -12.21
C ASP A 195 0.85 3.85 -12.92
N MET A 196 0.94 3.96 -14.24
CA MET A 196 -0.08 4.64 -15.05
C MET A 196 -1.44 3.95 -14.95
N THR A 197 -1.48 2.62 -14.93
CA THR A 197 -2.73 1.87 -14.79
C THR A 197 -3.44 2.25 -13.49
N ALA A 198 -2.69 2.30 -12.40
CA ALA A 198 -3.24 2.64 -11.08
C ALA A 198 -3.74 4.08 -11.06
N ILE A 199 -2.96 5.02 -11.60
CA ILE A 199 -3.33 6.44 -11.64
C ILE A 199 -4.62 6.63 -12.45
N THR A 200 -4.70 6.00 -13.62
CA THR A 200 -5.88 6.11 -14.48
C THR A 200 -7.12 5.59 -13.76
N LEU A 201 -7.00 4.46 -13.10
CA LEU A 201 -8.12 3.86 -12.37
C LEU A 201 -8.59 4.77 -11.23
N CYS A 202 -7.66 5.35 -10.49
CA CYS A 202 -8.00 6.29 -9.41
C CYS A 202 -8.65 7.55 -9.95
N ASN A 203 -8.12 8.10 -11.04
CA ASN A 203 -8.67 9.32 -11.64
C ASN A 203 -10.11 9.09 -12.14
N GLU A 204 -10.34 7.98 -12.84
CA GLU A 204 -11.68 7.67 -13.36
C GLU A 204 -12.71 7.53 -12.24
N ASN A 205 -12.30 7.04 -11.08
CA ASN A 205 -13.18 6.79 -9.95
C ASN A 205 -13.13 7.89 -8.88
N LYS A 206 -12.39 8.96 -9.15
CA LYS A 206 -12.24 10.11 -8.24
C LYS A 206 -11.77 9.71 -6.86
N LEU A 207 -10.87 8.72 -6.81
CA LEU A 207 -10.31 8.22 -5.56
C LEU A 207 -8.99 8.95 -5.29
N PRO A 208 -8.90 9.77 -4.24
CA PRO A 208 -7.67 10.49 -3.96
C PRO A 208 -6.57 9.58 -3.42
N ILE A 209 -5.33 10.02 -3.61
CA ILE A 209 -4.14 9.33 -3.10
C ILE A 209 -3.36 10.33 -2.26
N VAL A 210 -2.90 9.91 -1.09
CA VAL A 210 -1.95 10.72 -0.32
C VAL A 210 -0.62 9.96 -0.26
N VAL A 211 0.44 10.61 -0.70
CA VAL A 211 1.81 10.08 -0.60
C VAL A 211 2.44 10.66 0.66
N PHE A 212 2.93 9.82 1.55
CA PHE A 212 3.47 10.28 2.83
C PHE A 212 4.60 9.38 3.32
N ASP A 213 5.39 9.88 4.26
CA ASP A 213 6.50 9.14 4.86
C ASP A 213 5.98 8.24 5.98
N MET A 214 5.88 6.94 5.70
CA MET A 214 5.42 5.95 6.69
C MET A 214 6.46 5.69 7.78
N ASN A 215 7.72 6.00 7.51
CA ASN A 215 8.80 5.70 8.46
C ASN A 215 8.89 6.74 9.59
N LYS A 216 8.29 7.90 9.41
CA LYS A 216 8.27 8.92 10.46
C LYS A 216 7.24 8.54 11.51
N LYS A 217 7.67 8.44 12.75
CA LYS A 217 6.82 8.02 13.86
C LYS A 217 5.58 8.89 13.99
N ALA A 218 4.42 8.24 14.17
CA ALA A 218 3.11 8.86 14.33
C ALA A 218 2.57 9.54 13.07
N ASN A 219 3.27 9.45 11.93
CA ASN A 219 2.87 10.18 10.73
C ASN A 219 1.53 9.69 10.18
N LEU A 220 1.28 8.39 10.25
CA LEU A 220 -0.02 7.86 9.80
C LEU A 220 -1.16 8.44 10.64
N TYR A 221 -1.00 8.47 11.95
CA TYR A 221 -2.01 9.06 12.85
C TYR A 221 -2.19 10.55 12.58
N ARG A 222 -1.09 11.28 12.41
CA ARG A 222 -1.14 12.71 12.11
C ARG A 222 -1.91 12.98 10.82
N LEU A 223 -1.67 12.14 9.79
CA LEU A 223 -2.33 12.28 8.51
C LEU A 223 -3.85 12.12 8.65
N ILE A 224 -4.30 11.06 9.32
CA ILE A 224 -5.74 10.82 9.45
C ILE A 224 -6.42 11.82 10.39
N SER A 225 -5.63 12.48 11.22
CA SER A 225 -6.13 13.56 12.09
C SER A 225 -6.27 14.87 11.34
N GLY A 226 -5.84 14.95 10.09
CA GLY A 226 -6.02 16.13 9.27
C GLY A 226 -4.80 17.01 9.11
N GLU A 227 -3.64 16.61 9.65
CA GLU A 227 -2.41 17.38 9.49
C GLU A 227 -1.85 17.23 8.08
N ASP A 228 -1.17 18.26 7.61
CA ASP A 228 -0.52 18.26 6.30
C ASP A 228 0.84 17.57 6.41
N VAL A 229 0.87 16.26 6.16
CA VAL A 229 2.10 15.48 6.30
C VAL A 229 2.49 14.76 4.99
N GLY A 230 1.88 15.12 3.88
CA GLY A 230 2.17 14.47 2.61
C GLY A 230 1.70 15.29 1.42
N THR A 231 1.60 14.65 0.28
CA THR A 231 1.03 15.25 -0.93
C THR A 231 -0.29 14.58 -1.27
N LEU A 232 -1.34 15.37 -1.38
CA LEU A 232 -2.67 14.90 -1.80
C LEU A 232 -2.76 14.97 -3.32
N VAL A 233 -3.09 13.84 -3.95
CA VAL A 233 -3.36 13.77 -5.39
C VAL A 233 -4.85 13.54 -5.56
N ASN A 234 -5.52 14.42 -6.28
CA ASN A 234 -6.97 14.29 -6.49
C ASN A 234 -7.37 14.74 -7.89
N ALA A 235 -8.68 14.68 -8.18
CA ALA A 235 -9.22 15.08 -9.47
C ALA A 235 -9.27 16.62 -9.60
#